data_5e692702884a091eab1ee745a8670a35
#
_entry.id   5e692702884a091eab1ee745a8670a35
#
_cell.length_a   1.000
_cell.length_b   1.000
_cell.length_c   1.000
_cell.angle_alpha   90.00
_cell.angle_beta   90.00
_cell.angle_gamma   90.00
#
_symmetry.space_group_name_H-M   'P 1'
#
loop_
_entity.id
_entity.type
_entity.pdbx_description
1 polymer ?
#
loop_
_entity_poly.entity_id
_entity_poly.type
_entity_poly.pdbx_seq_one_letter_code
_entity_poly.pdbx_strand_id
1 'polypeptide(L)'
;ETIEWSLQVIADQPCPMAMIPGNHDCLIEGGIYQRHDFKAIPNLTFITAEDGEMLWIEEFGVAVWGKGMVDHTPNFSPLGGRPERPADCEFYIGMGHGIHVPHGEPSHRSSPIHMAEIEESPFDYLALGHHHAAMKLVTNEATASYCGSPTDTVGGAATYAIIEIEKNNGTKLEILAVPGTETD
;
A
#
# COMPACT_ATOMS: atom_id res chain seq x y z
N GLU A 1 -24.53 0.52 7.60
CA GLU A 1 -24.79 1.30 6.35
C GLU A 1 -23.49 1.71 5.63
N THR A 2 -22.60 2.52 6.25
CA THR A 2 -21.38 3.01 5.56
C THR A 2 -20.45 1.88 5.11
N ILE A 3 -20.21 0.89 5.96
CA ILE A 3 -19.34 -0.25 5.64
C ILE A 3 -19.97 -1.12 4.55
N GLU A 4 -21.23 -1.44 4.65
CA GLU A 4 -21.97 -2.23 3.64
C GLU A 4 -21.94 -1.54 2.27
N TRP A 5 -22.12 -0.22 2.26
CA TRP A 5 -21.96 0.57 1.04
C TRP A 5 -20.53 0.48 0.50
N SER A 6 -19.50 0.60 1.34
CA SER A 6 -18.10 0.49 0.91
C SER A 6 -17.80 -0.89 0.34
N LEU A 7 -18.28 -1.97 0.98
CA LEU A 7 -18.10 -3.34 0.48
C LEU A 7 -18.75 -3.51 -0.91
N GLN A 8 -19.94 -2.92 -1.12
CA GLN A 8 -20.61 -2.95 -2.41
C GLN A 8 -19.83 -2.17 -3.47
N VAL A 9 -19.35 -0.96 -3.14
CA VAL A 9 -18.52 -0.16 -4.06
C VAL A 9 -17.26 -0.90 -4.47
N ILE A 10 -16.61 -1.60 -3.56
CA ILE A 10 -15.44 -2.43 -3.86
C ILE A 10 -15.83 -3.60 -4.77
N ALA A 11 -16.92 -4.29 -4.46
CA ALA A 11 -17.40 -5.43 -5.25
C ALA A 11 -17.78 -5.05 -6.70
N ASP A 12 -18.24 -3.83 -6.89
CA ASP A 12 -18.65 -3.30 -8.21
C ASP A 12 -17.47 -2.82 -9.08
N GLN A 13 -16.23 -2.83 -8.54
CA GLN A 13 -15.08 -2.44 -9.35
C GLN A 13 -14.77 -3.48 -10.42
N PRO A 14 -14.47 -3.06 -11.67
CA PRO A 14 -14.21 -3.98 -12.77
C PRO A 14 -12.78 -4.57 -12.79
N CYS A 15 -11.90 -4.12 -11.89
CA CYS A 15 -10.49 -4.51 -11.85
C CYS A 15 -10.15 -5.28 -10.57
N PRO A 16 -9.12 -6.15 -10.60
CA PRO A 16 -8.58 -6.75 -9.38
C PRO A 16 -8.09 -5.68 -8.41
N MET A 17 -8.36 -5.90 -7.14
CA MET A 17 -7.96 -5.00 -6.05
C MET A 17 -7.14 -5.76 -5.01
N ALA A 18 -6.10 -5.11 -4.48
CA ALA A 18 -5.36 -5.58 -3.32
C ALA A 18 -5.50 -4.57 -2.17
N MET A 19 -5.70 -5.05 -0.96
CA MET A 19 -5.87 -4.21 0.22
C MET A 19 -5.08 -4.78 1.41
N ILE A 20 -4.45 -3.91 2.18
CA ILE A 20 -3.85 -4.22 3.48
C ILE A 20 -4.50 -3.36 4.57
N PRO A 21 -4.59 -3.83 5.82
CA PRO A 21 -5.03 -3.01 6.95
C PRO A 21 -3.97 -1.97 7.31
N GLY A 22 -4.44 -0.82 7.80
CA GLY A 22 -3.60 0.25 8.33
C GLY A 22 -3.64 0.33 9.86
N ASN A 23 -3.06 1.40 10.42
CA ASN A 23 -2.95 1.56 11.88
C ASN A 23 -4.27 1.91 12.57
N HIS A 24 -5.24 2.51 11.87
CA HIS A 24 -6.56 2.83 12.43
C HIS A 24 -7.56 1.68 12.33
N ASP A 25 -7.25 0.67 11.53
CA ASP A 25 -8.10 -0.48 11.26
C ASP A 25 -7.31 -1.80 11.32
N CYS A 26 -6.23 -1.84 12.11
CA CYS A 26 -5.39 -3.03 12.24
C CYS A 26 -6.18 -4.28 12.71
N LEU A 27 -5.59 -5.45 12.49
CA LEU A 27 -6.21 -6.76 12.70
C LEU A 27 -6.29 -7.12 14.20
N ILE A 28 -7.06 -6.35 14.96
CA ILE A 28 -7.30 -6.58 16.38
C ILE A 28 -8.59 -7.36 16.62
N GLU A 29 -8.70 -8.01 17.79
CA GLU A 29 -9.91 -8.69 18.20
C GLU A 29 -11.10 -7.71 18.28
N GLY A 30 -12.24 -8.10 17.71
CA GLY A 30 -13.43 -7.25 17.62
C GLY A 30 -13.33 -6.09 16.63
N GLY A 31 -12.24 -6.00 15.87
CA GLY A 31 -12.03 -5.00 14.83
C GLY A 31 -13.00 -5.12 13.64
N ILE A 32 -12.94 -4.14 12.74
CA ILE A 32 -13.83 -4.05 11.58
C ILE A 32 -13.77 -5.29 10.69
N TYR A 33 -12.59 -5.86 10.50
CA TYR A 33 -12.35 -7.01 9.63
C TYR A 33 -12.82 -8.34 10.20
N GLN A 34 -13.14 -8.40 11.50
CA GLN A 34 -13.79 -9.56 12.11
C GLN A 34 -15.32 -9.45 12.10
N ARG A 35 -15.84 -8.23 11.92
CA ARG A 35 -17.30 -7.97 11.89
C ARG A 35 -17.87 -8.01 10.48
N HIS A 36 -17.01 -7.90 9.46
CA HIS A 36 -17.39 -7.89 8.05
C HIS A 36 -16.41 -8.73 7.24
N ASP A 37 -16.93 -9.55 6.34
CA ASP A 37 -16.13 -10.47 5.55
C ASP A 37 -15.63 -9.82 4.25
N PHE A 38 -14.49 -9.13 4.36
CA PHE A 38 -13.80 -8.54 3.20
C PHE A 38 -13.25 -9.58 2.23
N LYS A 39 -12.96 -10.80 2.72
CA LYS A 39 -12.46 -11.90 1.88
C LYS A 39 -13.53 -12.51 0.98
N ALA A 40 -14.81 -12.27 1.27
CA ALA A 40 -15.90 -12.70 0.41
C ALA A 40 -16.11 -11.83 -0.84
N ILE A 41 -15.40 -10.69 -0.98
CA ILE A 41 -15.53 -9.80 -2.15
C ILE A 41 -14.74 -10.40 -3.33
N PRO A 42 -15.38 -10.74 -4.46
CA PRO A 42 -14.75 -11.58 -5.49
C PRO A 42 -13.52 -10.98 -6.17
N ASN A 43 -13.46 -9.65 -6.32
CA ASN A 43 -12.38 -8.93 -6.99
C ASN A 43 -11.37 -8.32 -6.00
N LEU A 44 -11.53 -8.56 -4.69
CA LEU A 44 -10.65 -8.05 -3.65
C LEU A 44 -9.80 -9.17 -3.08
N THR A 45 -8.49 -9.02 -3.11
CA THR A 45 -7.58 -9.77 -2.26
C THR A 45 -7.24 -8.93 -1.04
N PHE A 46 -7.75 -9.35 0.10
CA PHE A 46 -7.46 -8.71 1.38
C PHE A 46 -6.30 -9.45 2.07
N ILE A 47 -5.13 -8.83 2.04
CA ILE A 47 -3.89 -9.36 2.60
C ILE A 47 -3.89 -9.15 4.11
N THR A 48 -3.88 -10.25 4.86
CA THR A 48 -4.00 -10.24 6.33
C THR A 48 -2.91 -10.99 7.06
N ALA A 49 -2.02 -11.67 6.33
CA ALA A 49 -0.94 -12.44 6.95
C ALA A 49 0.04 -11.53 7.69
N GLU A 50 0.33 -11.85 8.94
CA GLU A 50 1.26 -11.11 9.79
C GLU A 50 2.71 -11.17 9.27
N ASP A 51 3.07 -12.28 8.66
CA ASP A 51 4.38 -12.47 8.03
C ASP A 51 4.43 -12.01 6.57
N GLY A 52 3.30 -11.50 6.06
CA GLY A 52 3.12 -11.12 4.67
C GLY A 52 2.67 -12.27 3.78
N GLU A 53 1.99 -11.94 2.71
CA GLU A 53 1.54 -12.91 1.70
C GLU A 53 1.61 -12.33 0.30
N MET A 54 1.68 -13.21 -0.69
CA MET A 54 1.76 -12.87 -2.10
C MET A 54 0.45 -13.17 -2.82
N LEU A 55 -0.05 -12.18 -3.55
CA LEU A 55 -1.13 -12.31 -4.51
C LEU A 55 -0.54 -12.42 -5.91
N TRP A 56 -1.07 -13.34 -6.71
CA TRP A 56 -0.81 -13.42 -8.13
C TRP A 56 -2.01 -12.96 -8.94
N ILE A 57 -1.77 -12.06 -9.89
CA ILE A 57 -2.73 -11.65 -10.91
C ILE A 57 -2.19 -12.20 -12.24
N GLU A 58 -2.46 -13.50 -12.47
CA GLU A 58 -1.86 -14.27 -13.57
C GLU A 58 -2.12 -13.66 -14.95
N GLU A 59 -3.32 -13.12 -15.16
CA GLU A 59 -3.72 -12.47 -16.41
C GLU A 59 -2.75 -11.36 -16.85
N PHE A 60 -2.13 -10.67 -15.88
CA PHE A 60 -1.23 -9.55 -16.12
C PHE A 60 0.24 -9.85 -15.79
N GLY A 61 0.56 -11.06 -15.35
CA GLY A 61 1.90 -11.42 -14.90
C GLY A 61 2.37 -10.61 -13.67
N VAL A 62 1.44 -10.14 -12.85
CA VAL A 62 1.72 -9.28 -11.68
C VAL A 62 1.75 -10.11 -10.42
N ALA A 63 2.81 -9.97 -9.65
CA ALA A 63 2.87 -10.40 -8.26
C ALA A 63 2.73 -9.17 -7.34
N VAL A 64 1.86 -9.24 -6.34
CA VAL A 64 1.70 -8.22 -5.30
C VAL A 64 2.02 -8.83 -3.96
N TRP A 65 2.96 -8.27 -3.23
CA TRP A 65 3.24 -8.67 -1.86
C TRP A 65 2.79 -7.59 -0.88
N GLY A 66 2.22 -8.00 0.22
CA GLY A 66 1.84 -7.10 1.30
C GLY A 66 1.86 -7.80 2.65
N LYS A 67 1.75 -7.03 3.71
CA LYS A 67 1.78 -7.50 5.09
C LYS A 67 0.58 -6.97 5.87
N GLY A 68 -0.11 -7.87 6.58
CA GLY A 68 -1.21 -7.50 7.46
C GLY A 68 -0.71 -6.77 8.71
N MET A 69 -1.25 -5.60 9.01
CA MET A 69 -0.93 -4.90 10.25
C MET A 69 -1.77 -5.47 11.40
N VAL A 70 -1.11 -6.19 12.30
CA VAL A 70 -1.71 -6.77 13.51
C VAL A 70 -1.49 -5.87 14.73
N ASP A 71 -0.46 -5.01 14.66
CA ASP A 71 -0.10 -4.11 15.74
C ASP A 71 0.59 -2.85 15.17
N HIS A 72 0.39 -1.71 15.83
CA HIS A 72 1.03 -0.45 15.46
C HIS A 72 2.06 -0.06 16.53
N THR A 73 3.19 -0.76 16.53
CA THR A 73 4.29 -0.57 17.48
C THR A 73 5.61 -0.31 16.78
N PRO A 74 6.64 0.17 17.51
CA PRO A 74 7.98 0.32 16.95
C PRO A 74 8.63 -0.99 16.49
N ASN A 75 8.13 -2.14 16.96
CA ASN A 75 8.64 -3.45 16.59
C ASN A 75 7.98 -4.03 15.32
N PHE A 76 6.86 -3.49 14.88
CA PHE A 76 6.24 -3.92 13.64
C PHE A 76 6.99 -3.33 12.45
N SER A 77 7.58 -4.19 11.62
CA SER A 77 8.26 -3.82 10.38
C SER A 77 7.33 -4.09 9.19
N PRO A 78 6.76 -3.04 8.55
CA PRO A 78 5.84 -3.21 7.43
C PRO A 78 6.43 -3.92 6.21
N LEU A 79 7.74 -3.79 6.00
CA LEU A 79 8.46 -4.43 4.89
C LEU A 79 9.30 -5.63 5.33
N GLY A 80 9.27 -5.98 6.61
CA GLY A 80 10.01 -7.11 7.15
C GLY A 80 9.47 -8.45 6.63
N GLY A 81 10.36 -9.35 6.21
CA GLY A 81 9.99 -10.66 5.69
C GLY A 81 9.58 -10.65 4.21
N ARG A 82 9.72 -9.52 3.51
CA ARG A 82 9.47 -9.46 2.06
C ARG A 82 10.34 -10.48 1.32
N PRO A 83 9.76 -11.28 0.42
CA PRO A 83 10.52 -12.23 -0.37
C PRO A 83 11.24 -11.53 -1.53
N GLU A 84 12.24 -12.21 -2.06
CA GLU A 84 12.86 -11.82 -3.33
C GLU A 84 11.83 -11.86 -4.47
N ARG A 85 12.14 -11.16 -5.57
CA ARG A 85 11.29 -11.14 -6.77
C ARG A 85 11.06 -12.56 -7.28
N PRO A 86 9.81 -13.01 -7.45
CA PRO A 86 9.52 -14.30 -8.07
C PRO A 86 10.03 -14.35 -9.52
N ALA A 87 10.61 -15.50 -9.92
CA ALA A 87 11.18 -15.65 -11.25
C ALA A 87 10.16 -15.51 -12.39
N ASP A 88 8.91 -15.91 -12.12
CA ASP A 88 7.85 -15.98 -13.12
C ASP A 88 6.97 -14.71 -13.17
N CYS A 89 7.26 -13.68 -12.36
CA CYS A 89 6.50 -12.43 -12.41
C CYS A 89 7.11 -11.44 -13.41
N GLU A 90 6.23 -10.83 -14.22
CA GLU A 90 6.63 -9.73 -15.11
C GLU A 90 6.77 -8.43 -14.33
N PHE A 91 5.81 -8.16 -13.43
CA PHE A 91 5.81 -6.99 -12.56
C PHE A 91 5.63 -7.38 -11.10
N TYR A 92 6.42 -6.75 -10.23
CA TYR A 92 6.40 -7.03 -8.79
C TYR A 92 6.10 -5.77 -8.00
N ILE A 93 4.98 -5.78 -7.29
CA ILE A 93 4.48 -4.63 -6.51
C ILE A 93 4.54 -4.98 -5.02
N GLY A 94 5.06 -4.05 -4.23
CA GLY A 94 5.00 -4.12 -2.77
C GLY A 94 3.92 -3.21 -2.19
N MET A 95 3.35 -3.60 -1.04
CA MET A 95 2.44 -2.78 -0.26
C MET A 95 2.90 -2.73 1.19
N GLY A 96 2.93 -1.53 1.79
CA GLY A 96 3.29 -1.33 3.18
C GLY A 96 2.53 -0.19 3.84
N HIS A 97 2.22 -0.32 5.14
CA HIS A 97 1.58 0.76 5.90
C HIS A 97 2.44 1.12 7.11
N GLY A 98 2.99 2.34 7.12
CA GLY A 98 3.89 2.80 8.17
C GLY A 98 4.49 4.17 7.91
N ILE A 99 5.39 4.59 8.80
CA ILE A 99 5.98 5.92 8.79
C ILE A 99 7.34 5.88 8.08
N HIS A 100 7.50 6.69 7.04
CA HIS A 100 8.80 6.86 6.39
C HIS A 100 9.84 7.46 7.34
N VAL A 101 11.01 6.83 7.34
CA VAL A 101 12.19 7.25 8.12
C VAL A 101 13.35 7.52 7.15
N PRO A 102 13.76 8.79 6.98
CA PRO A 102 14.88 9.16 6.13
C PRO A 102 16.21 8.52 6.55
N HIS A 103 17.18 8.51 5.64
CA HIS A 103 18.53 8.04 5.94
C HIS A 103 19.15 8.78 7.14
N GLY A 104 19.75 8.01 8.03
CA GLY A 104 20.47 8.55 9.21
C GLY A 104 19.57 9.06 10.33
N GLU A 105 18.26 9.01 10.17
CA GLU A 105 17.35 9.41 11.24
C GLU A 105 16.97 8.22 12.12
N PRO A 106 17.07 8.36 13.46
CA PRO A 106 16.56 7.35 14.38
C PRO A 106 15.03 7.40 14.38
N SER A 107 14.39 6.25 14.40
CA SER A 107 12.95 6.18 14.59
C SER A 107 12.60 5.45 15.88
N HIS A 108 11.79 6.13 16.69
CA HIS A 108 11.12 5.55 17.85
C HIS A 108 9.60 5.48 17.61
N ARG A 109 9.18 5.77 16.36
CA ARG A 109 7.77 5.78 15.97
C ARG A 109 7.32 4.37 15.62
N SER A 110 6.01 4.17 15.68
CA SER A 110 5.41 2.88 15.36
C SER A 110 5.47 2.60 13.86
N SER A 111 5.65 1.32 13.51
CA SER A 111 5.66 0.82 12.13
C SER A 111 6.60 1.60 11.21
N PRO A 112 7.90 1.72 11.54
CA PRO A 112 8.85 2.48 10.73
C PRO A 112 9.12 1.76 9.39
N ILE A 113 9.25 2.56 8.33
CA ILE A 113 9.73 2.13 7.01
C ILE A 113 10.97 2.96 6.70
N HIS A 114 12.14 2.36 6.83
CA HIS A 114 13.40 3.06 6.60
C HIS A 114 13.68 3.21 5.11
N MET A 115 14.27 4.36 4.72
CA MET A 115 14.61 4.61 3.32
C MET A 115 15.49 3.51 2.72
N ALA A 116 16.43 2.96 3.48
CA ALA A 116 17.25 1.83 3.07
C ALA A 116 16.42 0.58 2.71
N GLU A 117 15.34 0.29 3.47
CA GLU A 117 14.47 -0.86 3.17
C GLU A 117 13.69 -0.66 1.85
N ILE A 118 13.38 0.60 1.51
CA ILE A 118 12.74 0.96 0.24
C ILE A 118 13.71 0.74 -0.92
N GLU A 119 14.94 1.24 -0.80
CA GLU A 119 15.99 1.14 -1.82
C GLU A 119 16.46 -0.29 -2.07
N GLU A 120 16.51 -1.11 -1.02
CA GLU A 120 16.86 -2.54 -1.09
C GLU A 120 15.68 -3.43 -1.51
N SER A 121 14.49 -2.87 -1.71
CA SER A 121 13.32 -3.67 -2.03
C SER A 121 13.37 -4.18 -3.48
N PRO A 122 12.87 -5.39 -3.75
CA PRO A 122 12.89 -5.98 -5.10
C PRO A 122 11.71 -5.54 -5.97
N PHE A 123 10.93 -4.55 -5.52
CA PHE A 123 9.68 -4.15 -6.16
C PHE A 123 9.91 -3.17 -7.32
N ASP A 124 9.16 -3.31 -8.40
CA ASP A 124 9.08 -2.30 -9.45
C ASP A 124 8.37 -1.04 -8.95
N TYR A 125 7.44 -1.22 -8.02
CA TYR A 125 6.76 -0.14 -7.31
C TYR A 125 6.38 -0.57 -5.89
N LEU A 126 6.54 0.36 -4.94
CA LEU A 126 6.13 0.17 -3.55
C LEU A 126 5.04 1.17 -3.17
N ALA A 127 3.83 0.66 -2.98
CA ALA A 127 2.67 1.44 -2.52
C ALA A 127 2.68 1.57 -1.00
N LEU A 128 2.74 2.80 -0.49
CA LEU A 128 2.81 3.09 0.93
C LEU A 128 1.56 3.82 1.42
N GLY A 129 1.07 3.42 2.59
CA GLY A 129 -0.01 4.09 3.32
C GLY A 129 0.47 4.61 4.67
N HIS A 130 -0.28 5.50 5.27
CA HIS A 130 -0.14 6.17 6.56
C HIS A 130 -0.08 7.70 6.45
N HIS A 131 0.73 8.25 5.54
CA HIS A 131 0.79 9.70 5.33
C HIS A 131 -0.44 10.18 4.55
N HIS A 132 -1.16 11.16 5.10
CA HIS A 132 -2.31 11.78 4.43
C HIS A 132 -1.87 12.77 3.35
N ALA A 133 -0.74 13.44 3.52
CA ALA A 133 -0.11 14.21 2.45
C ALA A 133 0.67 13.27 1.52
N ALA A 134 0.49 13.44 0.22
CA ALA A 134 1.20 12.64 -0.76
C ALA A 134 2.71 12.88 -0.73
N MET A 135 3.50 11.82 -0.93
CA MET A 135 4.96 11.89 -0.93
C MET A 135 5.53 10.91 -1.97
N LYS A 136 6.36 11.41 -2.88
CA LYS A 136 7.14 10.56 -3.80
C LYS A 136 8.50 10.23 -3.18
N LEU A 137 8.86 8.96 -3.20
CA LEU A 137 10.16 8.43 -2.77
C LEU A 137 10.77 7.72 -3.98
N VAL A 138 11.44 8.48 -4.84
CA VAL A 138 12.02 7.98 -6.08
C VAL A 138 13.52 8.18 -6.03
N THR A 139 14.26 7.09 -6.14
CA THR A 139 15.73 7.06 -6.24
C THR A 139 16.14 6.38 -7.54
N ASN A 140 17.43 6.13 -7.71
CA ASN A 140 17.92 5.31 -8.84
C ASN A 140 17.55 3.82 -8.66
N GLU A 141 17.35 3.39 -7.42
CA GLU A 141 17.15 1.99 -7.03
C GLU A 141 15.67 1.65 -6.86
N ALA A 142 14.83 2.62 -6.46
CA ALA A 142 13.45 2.34 -6.08
C ALA A 142 12.46 3.43 -6.50
N THR A 143 11.22 3.01 -6.78
CA THR A 143 10.07 3.89 -6.95
C THR A 143 9.01 3.53 -5.92
N ALA A 144 8.75 4.43 -4.98
CA ALA A 144 7.74 4.29 -3.95
C ALA A 144 6.94 5.57 -3.77
N SER A 145 5.73 5.47 -3.24
CA SER A 145 4.99 6.66 -2.83
C SER A 145 3.95 6.38 -1.75
N TYR A 146 3.72 7.40 -0.94
CA TYR A 146 2.45 7.60 -0.26
C TYR A 146 1.53 8.36 -1.22
N CYS A 147 0.40 7.77 -1.58
CA CYS A 147 -0.53 8.43 -2.51
C CYS A 147 -1.32 9.58 -1.85
N GLY A 148 -1.20 9.73 -0.53
CA GLY A 148 -2.03 10.64 0.25
C GLY A 148 -3.39 10.05 0.58
N SER A 149 -4.30 10.89 1.04
CA SER A 149 -5.68 10.51 1.34
C SER A 149 -6.62 10.99 0.25
N PRO A 150 -7.56 10.15 -0.23
CA PRO A 150 -8.56 10.58 -1.21
C PRO A 150 -9.68 11.43 -0.61
N THR A 151 -9.70 11.62 0.71
CA THR A 151 -10.75 12.34 1.44
C THR A 151 -10.23 13.45 2.35
N ASP A 152 -8.91 13.50 2.61
CA ASP A 152 -8.28 14.52 3.45
C ASP A 152 -7.45 15.47 2.59
N THR A 153 -7.58 16.76 2.83
CA THR A 153 -6.90 17.80 2.08
C THR A 153 -5.58 18.26 2.73
N VAL A 154 -5.03 17.47 3.64
CA VAL A 154 -3.67 17.71 4.16
C VAL A 154 -2.68 17.70 3.01
N GLY A 155 -1.94 18.81 2.85
CA GLY A 155 -1.04 18.99 1.71
C GLY A 155 -1.67 19.73 0.53
N GLY A 156 -2.88 20.29 0.68
CA GLY A 156 -3.53 21.19 -0.28
C GLY A 156 -4.63 20.57 -1.12
N ALA A 157 -4.69 19.24 -1.22
CA ALA A 157 -5.78 18.52 -1.91
C ALA A 157 -5.87 17.07 -1.40
N ALA A 158 -7.03 16.46 -1.56
CA ALA A 158 -7.15 15.01 -1.52
C ALA A 158 -6.48 14.41 -2.77
N THR A 159 -5.78 13.28 -2.64
CA THR A 159 -4.91 12.78 -3.70
C THR A 159 -5.02 11.28 -3.91
N TYR A 160 -4.63 10.84 -5.11
CA TYR A 160 -4.42 9.45 -5.48
C TYR A 160 -3.21 9.34 -6.42
N ALA A 161 -2.69 8.13 -6.61
CA ALA A 161 -1.56 7.88 -7.51
C ALA A 161 -1.97 7.01 -8.70
N ILE A 162 -1.41 7.32 -9.87
CA ILE A 162 -1.42 6.45 -11.05
C ILE A 162 0.00 5.98 -11.29
N ILE A 163 0.14 4.67 -11.49
CA ILE A 163 1.42 4.02 -11.70
C ILE A 163 1.40 3.29 -13.03
N GLU A 164 2.33 3.63 -13.91
CA GLU A 164 2.57 2.92 -15.16
C GLU A 164 3.90 2.18 -15.02
N ILE A 165 3.87 0.85 -15.14
CA ILE A 165 5.07 0.02 -15.09
C ILE A 165 5.27 -0.61 -16.45
N GLU A 166 6.39 -0.32 -17.09
CA GLU A 166 6.71 -0.85 -18.41
C GLU A 166 7.96 -1.71 -18.35
N LYS A 167 7.91 -2.89 -18.98
CA LYS A 167 9.07 -3.76 -19.12
C LYS A 167 10.19 -3.01 -19.86
N ASN A 168 11.34 -2.88 -19.21
CA ASN A 168 12.54 -2.18 -19.70
C ASN A 168 12.48 -0.64 -19.73
N ASN A 169 11.37 0.01 -19.40
CA ASN A 169 11.24 1.47 -19.34
C ASN A 169 11.10 2.00 -17.90
N GLY A 170 10.98 1.09 -16.93
CA GLY A 170 10.85 1.44 -15.51
C GLY A 170 9.43 1.84 -15.11
N THR A 171 9.35 2.52 -13.97
CA THR A 171 8.09 2.89 -13.33
C THR A 171 7.87 4.39 -13.42
N LYS A 172 6.73 4.79 -13.98
CA LYS A 172 6.26 6.17 -14.01
C LYS A 172 5.22 6.37 -12.91
N LEU A 173 5.41 7.39 -12.10
CA LEU A 173 4.57 7.71 -10.95
C LEU A 173 3.98 9.11 -11.11
N GLU A 174 2.66 9.20 -11.13
CA GLU A 174 1.92 10.46 -11.07
C GLU A 174 1.04 10.50 -9.82
N ILE A 175 1.06 11.62 -9.09
CA ILE A 175 0.14 11.90 -7.99
C ILE A 175 -0.79 13.02 -8.46
N LEU A 176 -2.08 12.75 -8.40
CA LEU A 176 -3.12 13.61 -8.93
C LEU A 176 -4.06 14.05 -7.80
N ALA A 177 -4.56 15.28 -7.89
CA ALA A 177 -5.61 15.74 -7.01
C ALA A 177 -6.96 15.09 -7.37
N VAL A 178 -7.74 14.78 -6.36
CA VAL A 178 -9.15 14.44 -6.55
C VAL A 178 -9.89 15.72 -6.97
N PRO A 179 -10.56 15.76 -8.12
CA PRO A 179 -11.16 16.97 -8.64
C PRO A 179 -12.12 17.64 -7.63
N GLY A 180 -11.98 18.94 -7.45
CA GLY A 180 -12.83 19.75 -6.56
C GLY A 180 -12.45 19.67 -5.07
N THR A 181 -11.28 19.13 -4.74
CA THR A 181 -10.79 19.07 -3.35
C THR A 181 -9.61 20.01 -3.09
N GLU A 182 -9.15 20.73 -4.11
CA GLU A 182 -8.06 21.70 -3.96
C GLU A 182 -8.46 22.80 -2.97
N THR A 183 -7.57 23.08 -2.03
CA THR A 183 -7.73 24.18 -1.05
C THR A 183 -6.88 25.35 -1.48
N ASP A 184 -7.43 26.55 -1.38
CA ASP A 184 -6.76 27.83 -1.66
C ASP A 184 -5.56 28.11 -0.71
#